data_51a4536c3fd0966cbf82df384d5daaee
#
_entry.id   51a4536c3fd0966cbf82df384d5daaee
#
_cell.length_a   1.000
_cell.length_b   1.000
_cell.length_c   1.000
_cell.angle_alpha   90.00
_cell.angle_beta   90.00
_cell.angle_gamma   90.00
#
_symmetry.space_group_name_H-M   'P 1'
#
loop_
_entity.id
_entity.type
_entity.pdbx_description
1 polymer ?
#
loop_
_entity_poly.entity_id
_entity_poly.type
_entity_poly.pdbx_seq_one_letter_code
_entity_poly.pdbx_strand_id
1 'polypeptide(L)'
;MTTTTPSRWALLLATALLVACATPRPIGAPPGAVSVSWSDPAQFAEARENHADTPAAREAWLSALARHLAEKAAAVLPEDEKLEVRITDVKRAGSFEPWRGPQASDLRVVRDVYPPRIDLHFQRLAADGRVLQTGRRQLRDVTFLMRPTRYSGDPLRFEKVLVDDWVAKEFGALH
;
A
#
# COMPACT_ATOMS: atom_id res chain seq x y z
N MET A 1 -24.04 27.17 70.24
CA MET A 1 -24.76 27.15 68.95
C MET A 1 -23.68 27.14 67.85
N THR A 2 -23.38 25.98 67.38
CA THR A 2 -22.32 25.69 66.43
C THR A 2 -22.91 25.45 65.02
N THR A 3 -22.63 26.30 64.06
CA THR A 3 -23.06 26.11 62.70
C THR A 3 -21.87 25.62 61.88
N THR A 4 -21.98 24.40 61.43
CA THR A 4 -21.00 23.69 60.58
C THR A 4 -21.27 23.99 59.13
N THR A 5 -20.24 24.49 58.40
CA THR A 5 -20.28 24.75 56.92
C THR A 5 -19.81 23.50 56.19
N PRO A 6 -20.50 23.01 55.15
CA PRO A 6 -19.99 21.88 54.34
C PRO A 6 -19.02 22.35 53.27
N SER A 7 -17.87 21.67 53.23
CA SER A 7 -16.82 21.79 52.22
C SER A 7 -17.28 21.29 50.85
N ARG A 8 -17.15 22.12 49.82
CA ARG A 8 -17.45 21.79 48.41
C ARG A 8 -16.21 21.14 47.77
N TRP A 9 -16.27 19.85 47.64
CA TRP A 9 -15.27 19.10 46.84
C TRP A 9 -15.54 19.31 45.37
N ALA A 10 -14.62 19.99 44.66
CA ALA A 10 -14.63 20.13 43.22
C ALA A 10 -14.08 18.84 42.62
N LEU A 11 -14.93 18.06 41.97
CA LEU A 11 -14.53 16.95 41.09
C LEU A 11 -13.98 17.51 39.77
N LEU A 12 -12.67 17.41 39.60
CA LEU A 12 -12.02 17.61 38.32
C LEU A 12 -12.15 16.30 37.50
N LEU A 13 -13.05 16.30 36.53
CA LEU A 13 -13.09 15.25 35.46
C LEU A 13 -11.95 15.52 34.50
N ALA A 14 -10.91 14.69 34.58
CA ALA A 14 -9.87 14.62 33.54
C ALA A 14 -10.38 13.77 32.37
N THR A 15 -10.80 14.44 31.31
CA THR A 15 -11.12 13.79 30.02
C THR A 15 -9.82 13.39 29.32
N ALA A 16 -9.46 12.10 29.39
CA ALA A 16 -8.37 11.53 28.61
C ALA A 16 -8.81 11.42 27.15
N LEU A 17 -8.26 12.26 26.27
CA LEU A 17 -8.36 12.11 24.82
C LEU A 17 -7.55 10.87 24.40
N LEU A 18 -8.23 9.77 24.13
CA LEU A 18 -7.66 8.62 23.42
C LEU A 18 -7.46 9.00 21.96
N VAL A 19 -6.24 9.38 21.60
CA VAL A 19 -5.82 9.46 20.20
C VAL A 19 -5.77 8.03 19.68
N ALA A 20 -6.84 7.61 19.02
CA ALA A 20 -6.87 6.35 18.27
C ALA A 20 -5.93 6.48 17.06
N CYS A 21 -4.69 5.97 17.20
CA CYS A 21 -3.85 5.70 16.04
C CYS A 21 -4.59 4.71 15.15
N ALA A 22 -5.11 5.19 14.02
CA ALA A 22 -5.71 4.33 13.00
C ALA A 22 -4.60 3.41 12.45
N THR A 23 -4.56 2.19 12.96
CA THR A 23 -3.72 1.14 12.38
C THR A 23 -4.26 0.82 10.98
N PRO A 24 -3.43 0.82 9.94
CA PRO A 24 -3.86 0.45 8.60
C PRO A 24 -4.46 -0.95 8.64
N ARG A 25 -5.68 -1.11 8.09
CA ARG A 25 -6.36 -2.40 8.01
C ARG A 25 -5.60 -3.30 7.03
N PRO A 26 -5.15 -4.50 7.43
CA PRO A 26 -4.63 -5.47 6.48
C PRO A 26 -5.78 -5.95 5.58
N ILE A 27 -5.59 -5.86 4.27
CA ILE A 27 -6.54 -6.42 3.30
C ILE A 27 -6.14 -7.87 3.07
N GLY A 28 -7.08 -8.76 3.44
CA GLY A 28 -6.81 -10.17 3.58
C GLY A 28 -6.61 -10.94 2.29
N ALA A 29 -5.51 -11.65 2.26
CA ALA A 29 -5.38 -12.99 1.71
C ALA A 29 -6.15 -14.00 2.60
N PRO A 30 -6.33 -15.25 2.18
CA PRO A 30 -6.90 -16.29 3.07
C PRO A 30 -6.20 -16.24 4.42
N PRO A 31 -6.95 -16.41 5.54
CA PRO A 31 -6.41 -16.17 6.87
C PRO A 31 -5.16 -17.02 7.10
N GLY A 32 -4.00 -16.39 7.11
CA GLY A 32 -2.78 -16.99 7.56
C GLY A 32 -1.51 -16.79 6.73
N ALA A 33 -1.56 -16.71 5.39
CA ALA A 33 -0.33 -16.75 4.61
C ALA A 33 0.24 -15.37 4.22
N VAL A 34 -0.55 -14.46 3.69
CA VAL A 34 -0.06 -13.16 3.20
C VAL A 34 -0.92 -12.02 3.71
N SER A 35 -0.29 -11.03 4.32
CA SER A 35 -0.94 -9.77 4.71
C SER A 35 -0.30 -8.59 4.00
N VAL A 36 -1.11 -7.71 3.43
CA VAL A 36 -0.65 -6.51 2.74
C VAL A 36 -1.28 -5.28 3.40
N SER A 37 -0.43 -4.34 3.77
CA SER A 37 -0.82 -3.06 4.34
C SER A 37 -0.12 -1.93 3.58
N TRP A 38 -0.48 -0.68 3.86
CA TRP A 38 0.20 0.48 3.29
C TRP A 38 0.33 1.63 4.29
N SER A 39 1.26 2.51 4.03
CA SER A 39 1.42 3.78 4.73
C SER A 39 0.30 4.74 4.34
N ASP A 40 0.28 5.96 4.90
CA ASP A 40 -0.70 6.99 4.52
C ASP A 40 -0.66 7.27 3.00
N PRO A 41 -1.71 6.92 2.24
CA PRO A 41 -1.72 7.08 0.79
C PRO A 41 -1.72 8.55 0.32
N ALA A 42 -2.06 9.49 1.20
CA ALA A 42 -1.99 10.92 0.90
C ALA A 42 -0.54 11.42 0.73
N GLN A 43 0.43 10.67 1.28
CA GLN A 43 1.85 10.96 1.19
C GLN A 43 2.54 10.28 0.00
N PHE A 44 1.85 9.46 -0.76
CA PHE A 44 2.43 8.75 -1.91
C PHE A 44 2.78 9.71 -3.05
N ALA A 45 3.81 9.36 -3.83
CA ALA A 45 4.19 10.12 -5.02
C ALA A 45 3.02 10.30 -5.98
N GLU A 46 2.19 9.27 -6.13
CA GLU A 46 0.96 9.33 -6.92
C GLU A 46 0.01 10.44 -6.45
N ALA A 47 -0.21 10.56 -5.15
CA ALA A 47 -1.11 11.57 -4.58
C ALA A 47 -0.58 13.01 -4.76
N ARG A 48 0.73 13.17 -4.72
CA ARG A 48 1.36 14.49 -4.93
C ARG A 48 1.31 14.98 -6.38
N GLU A 49 1.26 14.05 -7.33
CA GLU A 49 1.24 14.37 -8.76
C GLU A 49 -0.17 14.34 -9.36
N ASN A 50 -1.08 13.59 -8.76
CA ASN A 50 -2.45 13.42 -9.25
C ASN A 50 -3.45 14.08 -8.30
N HIS A 51 -3.70 15.36 -8.50
CA HIS A 51 -4.65 16.12 -7.69
C HIS A 51 -6.13 15.73 -7.95
N ALA A 52 -6.42 15.07 -9.07
CA ALA A 52 -7.76 14.58 -9.39
C ALA A 52 -8.10 13.25 -8.71
N ASP A 53 -7.10 12.56 -8.10
CA ASP A 53 -7.30 11.29 -7.44
C ASP A 53 -7.91 11.48 -6.05
N THR A 54 -9.19 11.19 -5.91
CA THR A 54 -9.91 11.31 -4.64
C THR A 54 -9.40 10.27 -3.62
N PRO A 55 -9.56 10.50 -2.30
CA PRO A 55 -9.21 9.49 -1.29
C PRO A 55 -9.88 8.14 -1.53
N ALA A 56 -11.16 8.13 -1.96
CA ALA A 56 -11.89 6.91 -2.26
C ALA A 56 -11.33 6.18 -3.49
N ALA A 57 -11.01 6.91 -4.56
CA ALA A 57 -10.39 6.33 -5.76
C ALA A 57 -9.01 5.74 -5.43
N ARG A 58 -8.23 6.45 -4.60
CA ARG A 58 -6.92 6.00 -4.14
C ARG A 58 -7.00 4.71 -3.33
N GLU A 59 -7.92 4.65 -2.38
CA GLU A 59 -8.17 3.43 -1.60
C GLU A 59 -8.59 2.26 -2.49
N ALA A 60 -9.43 2.51 -3.49
CA ALA A 60 -9.90 1.47 -4.41
C ALA A 60 -8.77 0.84 -5.23
N TRP A 61 -7.90 1.65 -5.85
CA TRP A 61 -6.80 1.08 -6.64
C TRP A 61 -5.69 0.49 -5.77
N LEU A 62 -5.41 1.02 -4.56
CA LEU A 62 -4.48 0.41 -3.61
C LEU A 62 -4.99 -0.95 -3.14
N SER A 63 -6.26 -1.04 -2.79
CA SER A 63 -6.90 -2.31 -2.41
C SER A 63 -6.81 -3.35 -3.54
N ALA A 64 -7.01 -2.94 -4.79
CA ALA A 64 -6.89 -3.83 -5.94
C ALA A 64 -5.44 -4.31 -6.15
N LEU A 65 -4.46 -3.42 -5.98
CA LEU A 65 -3.04 -3.76 -6.09
C LEU A 65 -2.60 -4.69 -4.95
N ALA A 66 -3.00 -4.40 -3.71
CA ALA A 66 -2.69 -5.21 -2.53
C ALA A 66 -3.30 -6.62 -2.62
N ARG A 67 -4.53 -6.73 -3.11
CA ARG A 67 -5.17 -8.02 -3.36
C ARG A 67 -4.39 -8.84 -4.39
N HIS A 68 -4.02 -8.22 -5.50
CA HIS A 68 -3.22 -8.87 -6.53
C HIS A 68 -1.87 -9.37 -5.98
N LEU A 69 -1.18 -8.55 -5.18
CA LEU A 69 0.06 -8.94 -4.52
C LEU A 69 -0.15 -10.13 -3.59
N ALA A 70 -1.20 -10.08 -2.76
CA ALA A 70 -1.50 -11.16 -1.82
C ALA A 70 -1.81 -12.48 -2.55
N GLU A 71 -2.59 -12.45 -3.63
CA GLU A 71 -2.91 -13.61 -4.46
C GLU A 71 -1.66 -14.21 -5.10
N LYS A 72 -0.79 -13.37 -5.68
CA LYS A 72 0.44 -13.83 -6.32
C LYS A 72 1.46 -14.41 -5.35
N ALA A 73 1.64 -13.74 -4.21
CA ALA A 73 2.56 -14.22 -3.18
C ALA A 73 2.06 -15.51 -2.52
N ALA A 74 0.77 -15.62 -2.24
CA ALA A 74 0.18 -16.83 -1.66
C ALA A 74 0.33 -18.07 -2.57
N ALA A 75 0.40 -17.87 -3.89
CA ALA A 75 0.57 -18.96 -4.85
C ALA A 75 1.98 -19.57 -4.87
N VAL A 76 2.97 -18.88 -4.28
CA VAL A 76 4.38 -19.31 -4.29
C VAL A 76 5.00 -19.41 -2.88
N LEU A 77 4.26 -19.02 -1.85
CA LEU A 77 4.74 -19.09 -0.47
C LEU A 77 4.48 -20.50 0.08
N PRO A 78 5.46 -21.12 0.79
CA PRO A 78 5.23 -22.38 1.51
C PRO A 78 4.07 -22.28 2.50
N GLU A 79 3.32 -23.37 2.69
CA GLU A 79 2.11 -23.41 3.52
C GLU A 79 2.36 -23.09 5.00
N ASP A 80 3.56 -23.36 5.49
CA ASP A 80 4.00 -23.12 6.86
C ASP A 80 4.65 -21.74 7.07
N GLU A 81 4.66 -20.88 6.05
CA GLU A 81 5.23 -19.56 6.13
C GLU A 81 4.17 -18.44 6.03
N LYS A 82 4.53 -17.28 6.52
CA LYS A 82 3.74 -16.05 6.44
C LYS A 82 4.55 -14.95 5.78
N LEU A 83 3.86 -14.12 5.01
CA LEU A 83 4.44 -12.94 4.39
C LEU A 83 3.65 -11.70 4.81
N GLU A 84 4.36 -10.75 5.39
CA GLU A 84 3.84 -9.42 5.70
C GLU A 84 4.47 -8.41 4.76
N VAL A 85 3.64 -7.66 4.03
CA VAL A 85 4.11 -6.61 3.11
C VAL A 85 3.49 -5.29 3.49
N ARG A 86 4.33 -4.24 3.53
CA ARG A 86 3.88 -2.87 3.70
C ARG A 86 4.32 -2.03 2.51
N ILE A 87 3.37 -1.58 1.71
CA ILE A 87 3.60 -0.63 0.63
C ILE A 87 3.84 0.75 1.25
N THR A 88 4.97 1.37 0.94
CA THR A 88 5.40 2.64 1.53
C THR A 88 5.27 3.82 0.57
N ASP A 89 5.33 3.57 -0.73
CA ASP A 89 5.07 4.57 -1.77
C ASP A 89 4.62 3.87 -3.06
N VAL A 90 3.80 4.56 -3.83
CA VAL A 90 3.40 4.16 -5.18
C VAL A 90 3.43 5.37 -6.10
N LYS A 91 3.99 5.17 -7.28
CA LYS A 91 3.88 6.02 -8.45
C LYS A 91 3.37 5.16 -9.60
N ARG A 92 2.18 5.46 -10.08
CA ARG A 92 1.57 4.71 -11.21
C ARG A 92 2.22 5.11 -12.53
N ALA A 93 2.16 4.21 -13.50
CA ALA A 93 2.63 4.46 -14.85
C ALA A 93 1.95 5.68 -15.48
N GLY A 94 2.73 6.52 -16.16
CA GLY A 94 2.26 7.76 -16.74
C GLY A 94 2.30 8.94 -15.76
N SER A 95 1.97 10.11 -16.27
CA SER A 95 1.87 11.35 -15.50
C SER A 95 0.85 12.29 -16.14
N PHE A 96 0.58 13.42 -15.48
CA PHE A 96 -0.25 14.49 -15.98
C PHE A 96 0.63 15.58 -16.60
N GLU A 97 0.23 16.10 -17.77
CA GLU A 97 1.00 17.11 -18.52
C GLU A 97 0.18 18.40 -18.66
N PRO A 98 -0.05 19.19 -17.58
CA PRO A 98 -0.92 20.37 -17.61
C PRO A 98 -0.42 21.48 -18.55
N TRP A 99 0.88 21.48 -18.88
CA TRP A 99 1.45 22.42 -19.86
C TRP A 99 0.96 22.21 -21.30
N ARG A 100 0.25 21.10 -21.58
CA ARG A 100 -0.35 20.81 -22.91
C ARG A 100 -1.72 21.47 -23.10
N GLY A 101 -2.16 22.24 -22.13
CA GLY A 101 -3.43 22.96 -22.15
C GLY A 101 -4.52 22.40 -21.24
N PRO A 102 -5.61 23.15 -21.05
CA PRO A 102 -6.63 22.82 -20.04
C PRO A 102 -7.30 21.46 -20.25
N GLN A 103 -7.48 21.02 -21.51
CA GLN A 103 -8.09 19.73 -21.80
C GLN A 103 -7.18 18.53 -21.51
N ALA A 104 -5.88 18.75 -21.35
CA ALA A 104 -4.90 17.71 -21.09
C ALA A 104 -4.51 17.62 -19.61
N SER A 105 -4.92 18.58 -18.77
CA SER A 105 -4.55 18.68 -17.37
C SER A 105 -4.97 17.44 -16.55
N ASP A 106 -6.14 16.87 -16.87
CA ASP A 106 -6.73 15.75 -16.14
C ASP A 106 -6.53 14.39 -16.85
N LEU A 107 -5.81 14.39 -17.98
CA LEU A 107 -5.51 13.17 -18.70
C LEU A 107 -4.18 12.58 -18.27
N ARG A 108 -4.18 11.34 -17.84
CA ARG A 108 -2.96 10.59 -17.59
C ARG A 108 -2.32 10.16 -18.92
N VAL A 109 -1.14 10.69 -19.19
CA VAL A 109 -0.35 10.35 -20.38
C VAL A 109 0.67 9.28 -20.01
N VAL A 110 0.60 8.11 -20.65
CA VAL A 110 1.52 7.00 -20.43
C VAL A 110 2.66 7.11 -21.45
N ARG A 111 3.89 7.35 -20.97
CA ARG A 111 5.11 7.48 -21.77
C ARG A 111 6.27 6.80 -21.05
N ASP A 112 7.28 6.43 -21.79
CA ASP A 112 8.51 5.78 -21.31
C ASP A 112 9.23 6.53 -20.19
N VAL A 113 9.17 7.87 -20.22
CA VAL A 113 9.77 8.75 -19.21
C VAL A 113 9.03 8.75 -17.86
N TYR A 114 7.83 8.11 -17.80
CA TYR A 114 7.01 8.02 -16.60
C TYR A 114 6.79 6.57 -16.15
N PRO A 115 7.85 5.84 -15.79
CA PRO A 115 7.73 4.44 -15.39
C PRO A 115 6.99 4.29 -14.06
N PRO A 116 6.30 3.15 -13.88
CA PRO A 116 5.69 2.79 -12.59
C PRO A 116 6.77 2.52 -11.56
N ARG A 117 6.46 2.80 -10.27
CA ARG A 117 7.30 2.50 -9.12
C ARG A 117 6.45 2.10 -7.93
N ILE A 118 6.91 1.08 -7.19
CA ILE A 118 6.34 0.66 -5.92
C ILE A 118 7.49 0.48 -4.93
N ASP A 119 7.44 1.19 -3.81
CA ASP A 119 8.36 1.01 -2.70
C ASP A 119 7.65 0.22 -1.60
N LEU A 120 8.31 -0.82 -1.09
CA LEU A 120 7.73 -1.68 -0.07
C LEU A 120 8.77 -2.21 0.92
N HIS A 121 8.26 -2.59 2.09
CA HIS A 121 8.96 -3.41 3.08
C HIS A 121 8.26 -4.75 3.17
N PHE A 122 9.01 -5.83 3.39
CA PHE A 122 8.42 -7.13 3.64
C PHE A 122 9.14 -7.89 4.73
N GLN A 123 8.41 -8.82 5.36
CA GLN A 123 8.94 -9.80 6.28
C GLN A 123 8.32 -11.16 5.95
N ARG A 124 9.18 -12.17 5.79
CA ARG A 124 8.78 -13.58 5.67
C ARG A 124 9.06 -14.27 7.00
N LEU A 125 8.06 -14.94 7.51
CA LEU A 125 8.05 -15.53 8.85
C LEU A 125 7.81 -17.03 8.74
N ALA A 126 8.48 -17.82 9.58
CA ALA A 126 8.13 -19.22 9.80
C ALA A 126 6.81 -19.34 10.60
N ALA A 127 6.25 -20.55 10.68
CA ALA A 127 5.02 -20.83 11.43
C ALA A 127 5.09 -20.40 12.90
N ASP A 128 6.27 -20.47 13.51
CA ASP A 128 6.55 -20.07 14.88
C ASP A 128 6.72 -18.54 15.07
N GLY A 129 6.62 -17.77 13.99
CA GLY A 129 6.80 -16.33 13.99
C GLY A 129 8.25 -15.84 13.88
N ARG A 130 9.21 -16.74 13.76
CA ARG A 130 10.63 -16.39 13.55
C ARG A 130 10.81 -15.76 12.16
N VAL A 131 11.49 -14.62 12.11
CA VAL A 131 11.79 -13.92 10.86
C VAL A 131 12.78 -14.74 10.04
N LEU A 132 12.35 -15.18 8.85
CA LEU A 132 13.19 -15.89 7.88
C LEU A 132 13.90 -14.93 6.93
N GLN A 133 13.20 -13.87 6.55
CA GLN A 133 13.73 -12.86 5.63
C GLN A 133 13.03 -11.52 5.89
N THR A 134 13.77 -10.43 5.75
CA THR A 134 13.20 -9.07 5.76
C THR A 134 13.92 -8.23 4.72
N GLY A 135 13.23 -7.23 4.18
CA GLY A 135 13.85 -6.37 3.21
C GLY A 135 12.99 -5.17 2.82
N ARG A 136 13.67 -4.22 2.16
CA ARG A 136 13.06 -3.10 1.46
C ARG A 136 13.30 -3.30 -0.02
N ARG A 137 12.29 -3.03 -0.84
CA ARG A 137 12.41 -3.11 -2.29
C ARG A 137 11.82 -1.87 -2.93
N GLN A 138 12.50 -1.40 -3.96
CA GLN A 138 11.98 -0.44 -4.89
C GLN A 138 11.77 -1.15 -6.22
N LEU A 139 10.52 -1.38 -6.58
CA LEU A 139 10.14 -2.01 -7.83
C LEU A 139 10.00 -0.90 -8.87
N ARG A 140 10.68 -1.06 -10.00
CA ARG A 140 10.64 -0.11 -11.11
C ARG A 140 10.95 -0.82 -12.42
N ASP A 141 10.21 -0.50 -13.48
CA ASP A 141 10.49 -0.99 -14.84
C ASP A 141 10.52 0.20 -15.80
N VAL A 142 11.70 0.53 -16.30
CA VAL A 142 11.90 1.61 -17.26
C VAL A 142 11.58 1.17 -18.69
N THR A 143 11.41 -0.12 -18.91
CA THR A 143 11.07 -0.73 -20.20
C THR A 143 9.62 -1.18 -20.29
N PHE A 144 8.78 -0.78 -19.36
CA PHE A 144 7.41 -1.26 -19.14
C PHE A 144 6.51 -1.18 -20.40
N LEU A 145 6.73 -0.23 -21.29
CA LEU A 145 5.98 -0.11 -22.55
C LEU A 145 6.43 -1.13 -23.63
N MET A 146 7.63 -1.68 -23.50
CA MET A 146 8.19 -2.64 -24.46
C MET A 146 7.84 -4.09 -24.10
N ARG A 147 7.25 -4.30 -22.93
CA ARG A 147 6.90 -5.63 -22.42
C ARG A 147 5.44 -5.96 -22.68
N PRO A 148 5.12 -7.20 -23.08
CA PRO A 148 3.74 -7.64 -23.14
C PRO A 148 3.14 -7.66 -21.74
N THR A 149 1.91 -7.18 -21.61
CA THR A 149 1.15 -7.26 -20.35
C THR A 149 0.04 -8.29 -20.46
N ARG A 150 -0.11 -9.11 -19.41
CA ARG A 150 -1.22 -10.06 -19.28
C ARG A 150 -2.53 -9.38 -18.84
N TYR A 151 -2.46 -8.11 -18.47
CA TYR A 151 -3.55 -7.34 -17.84
C TYR A 151 -4.10 -6.28 -18.79
N SER A 152 -4.29 -6.62 -20.09
CA SER A 152 -4.88 -5.71 -21.08
C SER A 152 -6.21 -5.15 -20.58
N GLY A 153 -6.36 -3.81 -20.67
CA GLY A 153 -7.56 -3.11 -20.18
C GLY A 153 -7.58 -2.81 -18.68
N ASP A 154 -6.67 -3.37 -17.88
CA ASP A 154 -6.58 -3.05 -16.45
C ASP A 154 -5.85 -1.71 -16.24
N PRO A 155 -6.42 -0.76 -15.49
CA PRO A 155 -5.74 0.49 -15.16
C PRO A 155 -4.42 0.33 -14.39
N LEU A 156 -4.23 -0.81 -13.71
CA LEU A 156 -3.03 -1.15 -12.93
C LEU A 156 -2.13 -2.18 -13.63
N ARG A 157 -2.29 -2.36 -14.95
CA ARG A 157 -1.60 -3.41 -15.69
C ARG A 157 -0.07 -3.40 -15.54
N PHE A 158 0.53 -2.24 -15.43
CA PHE A 158 1.98 -2.09 -15.30
C PHE A 158 2.45 -2.33 -13.87
N GLU A 159 1.72 -1.83 -12.89
CA GLU A 159 1.98 -2.05 -11.47
C GLU A 159 1.83 -3.53 -11.10
N LYS A 160 0.84 -4.21 -11.67
CA LYS A 160 0.65 -5.67 -11.49
C LYS A 160 1.81 -6.47 -12.06
N VAL A 161 2.37 -6.07 -13.21
CA VAL A 161 3.57 -6.71 -13.77
C VAL A 161 4.78 -6.52 -12.84
N LEU A 162 4.97 -5.32 -12.25
CA LEU A 162 6.02 -5.11 -11.26
C LEU A 162 5.90 -6.04 -10.05
N VAL A 163 4.67 -6.23 -9.57
CA VAL A 163 4.38 -7.15 -8.46
C VAL A 163 4.69 -8.58 -8.84
N ASP A 164 4.23 -9.04 -10.01
CA ASP A 164 4.49 -10.40 -10.51
C ASP A 164 5.98 -10.70 -10.62
N ASP A 165 6.76 -9.77 -11.19
CA ASP A 165 8.20 -9.90 -11.34
C ASP A 165 8.92 -9.96 -9.98
N TRP A 166 8.50 -9.11 -9.04
CA TRP A 166 9.08 -9.13 -7.70
C TRP A 166 8.78 -10.43 -6.97
N VAL A 167 7.52 -10.87 -6.97
CA VAL A 167 7.12 -12.12 -6.32
C VAL A 167 7.88 -13.31 -6.92
N ALA A 168 7.96 -13.39 -8.24
CA ALA A 168 8.69 -14.46 -8.92
C ALA A 168 10.19 -14.43 -8.59
N LYS A 169 10.81 -13.27 -8.54
CA LYS A 169 12.23 -13.09 -8.24
C LYS A 169 12.57 -13.36 -6.78
N GLU A 170 11.73 -12.89 -5.85
CA GLU A 170 12.00 -12.95 -4.42
C GLU A 170 11.64 -14.30 -3.82
N PHE A 171 10.56 -14.95 -4.33
CA PHE A 171 9.97 -16.13 -3.73
C PHE A 171 9.86 -17.33 -4.68
N GLY A 172 10.04 -17.14 -6.00
CA GLY A 172 9.85 -18.20 -7.00
C GLY A 172 10.84 -19.38 -6.91
N ALA A 173 11.91 -19.27 -6.12
CA ALA A 173 12.89 -20.34 -5.87
C ALA A 173 12.63 -21.10 -4.55
N LEU A 174 11.49 -20.89 -3.88
CA LEU A 174 11.16 -21.52 -2.61
C LEU A 174 10.50 -22.89 -2.74
N HIS A 175 10.38 -23.42 -3.99
CA HIS A 175 9.81 -24.74 -4.32
C HIS A 175 10.89 -25.75 -4.66
#